data_240e7d16fd7abf25898040f878e0fe18
#
_entry.id   240e7d16fd7abf25898040f878e0fe18
#
_cell.length_a   1.000
_cell.length_b   1.000
_cell.length_c   1.000
_cell.angle_alpha   90.00
_cell.angle_beta   90.00
_cell.angle_gamma   90.00
#
_symmetry.space_group_name_H-M   'P 1'
#
loop_
_entity.id
_entity.type
_entity.pdbx_description
1 polymer ?
#
loop_
_entity_poly.entity_id
_entity_poly.type
_entity_poly.pdbx_seq_one_letter_code
_entity_poly.pdbx_strand_id
1 'polypeptide(L)'
;SQVWVTFCFTLALVLFFVFDGLQQVTLSTKTNIEGAGNISVFPVSETYDINSTVKISAEAAFGYEFVNWTDDDGGAVLGSDPELELVLNTDRKITANFNKLTLYKLTVSVNGSRWGRISFSPEAEDNFYPEGTIVTLSVVDNPVTIFGGWSDGQTEKVRTVQITGNVELSANFDQKDFIVGWDFNDAASAEKRKEIPAPFYSESTNQGLLSAYEPTGASVNWLYHAAEYTPAHANARLWTTDFSSRRYFQAQFSTKGYTNIEVTSLMSGSYQVYSKQKM
;
A
#
# COMPACT_ATOMS: atom_id res chain seq x y z
N SER A 1 55.57 0.86 -90.51
CA SER A 1 54.54 0.31 -89.59
C SER A 1 54.81 0.77 -88.15
N GLN A 2 54.01 1.63 -87.67
CA GLN A 2 54.06 2.08 -86.27
C GLN A 2 53.10 1.21 -85.43
N VAL A 3 53.66 0.60 -84.34
CA VAL A 3 52.90 -0.16 -83.40
C VAL A 3 52.62 0.77 -82.23
N TRP A 4 51.31 1.04 -81.99
CA TRP A 4 50.80 1.78 -80.83
C TRP A 4 50.57 0.76 -79.71
N VAL A 5 51.29 0.90 -78.59
CA VAL A 5 51.05 0.15 -77.38
C VAL A 5 50.26 1.04 -76.45
N THR A 6 48.99 0.70 -76.28
CA THR A 6 48.12 1.39 -75.31
C THR A 6 48.31 0.77 -73.94
N PHE A 7 48.87 1.54 -73.02
CA PHE A 7 48.91 1.18 -71.60
C PHE A 7 47.58 1.56 -70.95
N CYS A 8 46.82 0.54 -70.59
CA CYS A 8 45.61 0.72 -69.79
C CYS A 8 46.00 0.76 -68.28
N PHE A 9 46.05 1.94 -67.67
CA PHE A 9 46.16 2.08 -66.21
C PHE A 9 44.83 1.81 -65.57
N THR A 10 44.68 0.62 -65.02
CA THR A 10 43.56 0.35 -64.09
C THR A 10 43.94 0.96 -62.72
N LEU A 11 43.25 2.09 -62.37
CA LEU A 11 43.35 2.68 -61.04
C LEU A 11 42.57 1.79 -60.11
N ALA A 12 43.23 0.91 -59.34
CA ALA A 12 42.61 0.18 -58.27
C ALA A 12 42.40 1.15 -57.09
N LEU A 13 41.15 1.62 -56.91
CA LEU A 13 40.72 2.36 -55.71
C LEU A 13 40.65 1.36 -54.57
N VAL A 14 41.70 1.30 -53.74
CA VAL A 14 41.66 0.55 -52.47
C VAL A 14 40.93 1.41 -51.44
N LEU A 15 39.62 1.13 -51.24
CA LEU A 15 38.87 1.65 -50.11
C LEU A 15 39.36 0.96 -48.84
N PHE A 16 40.19 1.65 -48.04
CA PHE A 16 40.45 1.27 -46.67
C PHE A 16 39.20 1.61 -45.85
N PHE A 17 38.36 0.62 -45.57
CA PHE A 17 37.42 0.73 -44.48
C PHE A 17 38.21 0.64 -43.19
N VAL A 18 38.52 1.77 -42.59
CA VAL A 18 38.93 1.80 -41.19
C VAL A 18 37.68 1.44 -40.39
N PHE A 19 37.54 0.18 -40.02
CA PHE A 19 36.64 -0.20 -38.94
C PHE A 19 37.32 0.34 -37.67
N ASP A 20 36.96 1.57 -37.28
CA ASP A 20 37.13 1.96 -35.89
C ASP A 20 36.25 0.99 -35.11
N GLY A 21 36.82 -0.08 -34.60
CA GLY A 21 36.17 -0.96 -33.67
C GLY A 21 35.71 -0.08 -32.51
N LEU A 22 34.40 0.11 -32.40
CA LEU A 22 33.81 0.85 -31.27
C LEU A 22 34.41 0.23 -30.01
N GLN A 23 35.26 1.00 -29.33
CA GLN A 23 35.87 0.56 -28.09
C GLN A 23 34.74 0.45 -27.05
N GLN A 24 34.49 -0.76 -26.56
CA GLN A 24 33.49 -1.04 -25.59
C GLN A 24 34.05 -1.13 -24.19
N VAL A 25 33.26 -0.76 -23.21
CA VAL A 25 33.57 -0.80 -21.79
C VAL A 25 32.49 -1.54 -21.04
N THR A 26 32.79 -2.03 -19.85
CA THR A 26 31.87 -2.77 -18.98
C THR A 26 31.56 -1.98 -17.73
N LEU A 27 30.34 -2.17 -17.21
CA LEU A 27 29.93 -1.70 -15.90
C LEU A 27 29.51 -2.89 -15.04
N SER A 28 30.19 -3.07 -13.92
CA SER A 28 29.83 -4.05 -12.89
C SER A 28 29.36 -3.32 -11.63
N THR A 29 28.26 -3.73 -11.07
CA THR A 29 27.71 -3.14 -9.83
C THR A 29 27.52 -4.20 -8.76
N LYS A 30 27.72 -3.84 -7.50
CA LYS A 30 27.48 -4.69 -6.35
C LYS A 30 27.03 -3.87 -5.14
N THR A 31 26.47 -4.53 -4.14
CA THR A 31 26.21 -3.97 -2.82
C THR A 31 27.35 -4.32 -1.86
N ASN A 32 27.64 -3.45 -0.89
CA ASN A 32 28.63 -3.72 0.17
C ASN A 32 28.15 -4.79 1.16
N ILE A 33 26.84 -4.94 1.32
CA ILE A 33 26.19 -5.94 2.20
C ILE A 33 25.21 -6.72 1.33
N GLU A 34 25.32 -8.04 1.31
CA GLU A 34 24.41 -8.91 0.56
C GLU A 34 22.97 -8.76 1.11
N GLY A 35 22.00 -8.56 0.19
CA GLY A 35 20.61 -8.38 0.54
C GLY A 35 20.25 -7.01 1.13
N ALA A 36 21.19 -6.05 1.21
CA ALA A 36 20.91 -4.72 1.75
C ALA A 36 20.10 -3.82 0.81
N GLY A 37 19.99 -4.19 -0.46
CA GLY A 37 19.24 -3.42 -1.45
C GLY A 37 19.42 -3.97 -2.86
N ASN A 38 18.75 -3.32 -3.79
CA ASN A 38 18.83 -3.61 -5.22
C ASN A 38 19.49 -2.46 -5.97
N ILE A 39 20.19 -2.82 -7.04
CA ILE A 39 20.79 -1.86 -7.97
C ILE A 39 20.14 -2.07 -9.33
N SER A 40 19.72 -0.99 -9.97
CA SER A 40 19.29 -0.99 -11.36
C SER A 40 20.21 -0.12 -12.23
N VAL A 41 20.38 -0.51 -13.48
CA VAL A 41 21.23 0.16 -14.49
C VAL A 41 20.38 0.42 -15.72
N PHE A 42 20.44 1.64 -16.25
CA PHE A 42 19.76 2.00 -17.49
C PHE A 42 20.66 2.83 -18.41
N PRO A 43 20.77 2.46 -19.70
CA PRO A 43 20.20 1.26 -20.32
C PRO A 43 20.90 -0.02 -19.83
N VAL A 44 20.17 -1.15 -19.82
CA VAL A 44 20.74 -2.46 -19.49
C VAL A 44 21.51 -2.99 -20.68
N SER A 45 22.81 -3.27 -20.49
CA SER A 45 23.68 -3.87 -21.51
C SER A 45 24.82 -4.64 -20.86
N GLU A 46 25.40 -5.61 -21.56
CA GLU A 46 26.62 -6.28 -21.12
C GLU A 46 27.87 -5.42 -21.39
N THR A 47 27.85 -4.62 -22.46
CA THR A 47 28.90 -3.69 -22.84
C THR A 47 28.29 -2.36 -23.29
N TYR A 48 29.07 -1.30 -23.17
CA TYR A 48 28.67 0.07 -23.52
C TYR A 48 29.73 0.68 -24.45
N ASP A 49 29.32 1.54 -25.35
CA ASP A 49 30.25 2.32 -26.13
C ASP A 49 31.02 3.30 -25.22
N ILE A 50 32.30 3.51 -25.49
CA ILE A 50 33.11 4.48 -24.74
C ILE A 50 32.44 5.87 -24.78
N ASN A 51 32.46 6.57 -23.65
CA ASN A 51 31.77 7.85 -23.40
C ASN A 51 30.24 7.79 -23.43
N SER A 52 29.63 6.61 -23.39
CA SER A 52 28.18 6.51 -23.16
C SER A 52 27.82 6.89 -21.72
N THR A 53 26.62 7.44 -21.55
CA THR A 53 26.09 7.77 -20.24
C THR A 53 25.12 6.67 -19.78
N VAL A 54 25.30 6.20 -18.56
CA VAL A 54 24.41 5.26 -17.89
C VAL A 54 23.87 5.86 -16.60
N LYS A 55 22.63 5.57 -16.27
CA LYS A 55 22.00 5.90 -15.00
C LYS A 55 21.98 4.65 -14.14
N ILE A 56 22.52 4.74 -12.92
CA ILE A 56 22.38 3.70 -11.91
C ILE A 56 21.48 4.19 -10.78
N SER A 57 20.71 3.30 -10.19
CA SER A 57 19.89 3.62 -9.02
C SER A 57 19.94 2.51 -7.98
N ALA A 58 19.95 2.90 -6.71
CA ALA A 58 19.96 2.02 -5.56
C ALA A 58 18.65 2.15 -4.78
N GLU A 59 18.06 1.02 -4.43
CA GLU A 59 16.88 0.94 -3.58
C GLU A 59 17.24 0.10 -2.35
N ALA A 60 17.14 0.69 -1.16
CA ALA A 60 17.44 0.00 0.08
C ALA A 60 16.36 -1.04 0.42
N ALA A 61 16.76 -2.21 0.89
CA ALA A 61 15.87 -3.20 1.46
C ALA A 61 15.41 -2.75 2.87
N PHE A 62 14.31 -3.34 3.34
CA PHE A 62 13.81 -3.06 4.70
C PHE A 62 14.92 -3.29 5.75
N GLY A 63 15.10 -2.33 6.65
CA GLY A 63 16.14 -2.36 7.68
C GLY A 63 17.51 -1.89 7.23
N TYR A 64 17.62 -1.31 6.04
CA TYR A 64 18.83 -0.68 5.53
C TYR A 64 18.56 0.73 5.02
N GLU A 65 19.61 1.54 4.92
CA GLU A 65 19.60 2.85 4.27
C GLU A 65 20.74 2.93 3.25
N PHE A 66 20.50 3.57 2.13
CA PHE A 66 21.54 3.86 1.17
C PHE A 66 22.43 4.99 1.69
N VAL A 67 23.76 4.85 1.54
CA VAL A 67 24.74 5.84 2.01
C VAL A 67 25.35 6.59 0.85
N ASN A 68 26.01 5.86 -0.05
CA ASN A 68 26.67 6.44 -1.20
C ASN A 68 27.08 5.38 -2.24
N TRP A 69 27.54 5.87 -3.38
CA TRP A 69 28.23 5.10 -4.41
C TRP A 69 29.74 5.25 -4.27
N THR A 70 30.48 4.17 -4.41
CA THR A 70 31.95 4.20 -4.48
C THR A 70 32.46 3.47 -5.72
N ASP A 71 33.58 3.98 -6.26
CA ASP A 71 34.36 3.30 -7.30
C ASP A 71 35.30 2.31 -6.64
N ASP A 72 35.24 1.04 -7.02
CA ASP A 72 36.11 0.00 -6.46
C ASP A 72 37.60 0.18 -6.86
N ASP A 73 37.88 0.77 -8.01
CA ASP A 73 39.23 0.93 -8.53
C ASP A 73 40.05 2.02 -7.79
N GLY A 74 39.45 2.81 -6.92
CA GLY A 74 40.14 3.84 -6.14
C GLY A 74 39.48 4.17 -4.82
N GLY A 75 38.33 3.55 -4.49
CA GLY A 75 37.57 3.82 -3.31
C GLY A 75 36.95 5.22 -3.25
N ALA A 76 36.97 5.94 -4.38
CA ALA A 76 36.43 7.30 -4.43
C ALA A 76 34.92 7.30 -4.29
N VAL A 77 34.39 8.22 -3.44
CA VAL A 77 32.94 8.47 -3.35
C VAL A 77 32.49 9.20 -4.60
N LEU A 78 31.52 8.63 -5.30
CA LEU A 78 30.95 9.16 -6.55
C LEU A 78 29.74 10.04 -6.31
N GLY A 79 28.99 9.79 -5.22
CA GLY A 79 27.81 10.54 -4.85
C GLY A 79 27.03 9.86 -3.72
N SER A 80 26.19 10.63 -3.03
CA SER A 80 25.29 10.17 -1.98
C SER A 80 23.80 10.19 -2.39
N ASP A 81 23.53 10.56 -3.65
CA ASP A 81 22.18 10.43 -4.21
C ASP A 81 21.96 8.97 -4.63
N PRO A 82 20.84 8.35 -4.29
CA PRO A 82 20.52 7.00 -4.76
C PRO A 82 20.49 6.86 -6.28
N GLU A 83 20.26 7.95 -7.01
CA GLU A 83 20.36 7.99 -8.47
C GLU A 83 21.67 8.69 -8.89
N LEU A 84 22.42 8.04 -9.76
CA LEU A 84 23.69 8.57 -10.26
C LEU A 84 23.81 8.36 -11.77
N GLU A 85 24.20 9.41 -12.49
CA GLU A 85 24.60 9.34 -13.89
C GLU A 85 26.12 9.19 -14.01
N LEU A 86 26.57 8.23 -14.81
CA LEU A 86 27.98 7.93 -15.04
C LEU A 86 28.29 7.99 -16.54
N VAL A 87 29.40 8.64 -16.88
CA VAL A 87 29.97 8.55 -18.20
C VAL A 87 31.05 7.45 -18.19
N LEU A 88 30.88 6.44 -19.04
CA LEU A 88 31.72 5.27 -19.09
C LEU A 88 32.87 5.49 -20.13
N ASN A 89 34.04 5.85 -19.67
CA ASN A 89 35.23 6.02 -20.49
C ASN A 89 36.25 4.88 -20.34
N THR A 90 36.05 4.01 -19.34
CA THR A 90 36.79 2.79 -19.03
C THR A 90 35.87 1.79 -18.40
N ASP A 91 36.33 0.54 -18.24
CA ASP A 91 35.65 -0.43 -17.39
C ASP A 91 35.47 0.14 -15.96
N ARG A 92 34.28 -0.04 -15.37
CA ARG A 92 33.95 0.47 -14.04
C ARG A 92 33.37 -0.63 -13.16
N LYS A 93 33.76 -0.59 -11.89
CA LYS A 93 33.19 -1.44 -10.82
C LYS A 93 32.70 -0.53 -9.73
N ILE A 94 31.38 -0.51 -9.53
CA ILE A 94 30.71 0.44 -8.63
C ILE A 94 30.07 -0.33 -7.50
N THR A 95 30.27 0.13 -6.27
CA THR A 95 29.61 -0.41 -5.08
C THR A 95 28.56 0.57 -4.57
N ALA A 96 27.34 0.08 -4.40
CA ALA A 96 26.32 0.75 -3.60
C ALA A 96 26.54 0.41 -2.12
N ASN A 97 26.79 1.41 -1.32
CA ASN A 97 27.01 1.25 0.12
C ASN A 97 25.72 1.48 0.89
N PHE A 98 25.37 0.51 1.71
CA PHE A 98 24.23 0.54 2.62
C PHE A 98 24.69 0.38 4.05
N ASN A 99 24.00 1.05 4.98
CA ASN A 99 24.12 0.82 6.42
C ASN A 99 22.91 0.02 6.89
N LYS A 100 23.15 -0.86 7.87
CA LYS A 100 22.07 -1.54 8.57
C LYS A 100 21.48 -0.61 9.61
N LEU A 101 20.15 -0.47 9.61
CA LEU A 101 19.39 0.32 10.58
C LEU A 101 19.13 -0.49 11.86
N THR A 102 19.09 0.19 12.98
CA THR A 102 18.55 -0.39 14.23
C THR A 102 17.04 -0.34 14.15
N LEU A 103 16.40 -1.50 14.30
CA LEU A 103 14.95 -1.63 14.28
C LEU A 103 14.40 -1.90 15.68
N TYR A 104 13.29 -1.23 16.00
CA TYR A 104 12.56 -1.44 17.25
C TYR A 104 11.11 -1.81 16.98
N LYS A 105 10.55 -2.63 17.85
CA LYS A 105 9.17 -3.09 17.74
C LYS A 105 8.21 -2.15 18.45
N LEU A 106 7.12 -1.80 17.75
CA LEU A 106 5.96 -1.13 18.33
C LEU A 106 4.84 -2.15 18.53
N THR A 107 4.52 -2.46 19.78
CA THR A 107 3.43 -3.36 20.14
C THR A 107 2.27 -2.55 20.68
N VAL A 108 1.10 -2.65 20.05
CA VAL A 108 -0.13 -2.03 20.52
C VAL A 108 -1.16 -3.11 20.76
N SER A 109 -1.57 -3.28 22.01
CA SER A 109 -2.67 -4.18 22.40
C SER A 109 -3.98 -3.42 22.51
N VAL A 110 -5.09 -4.12 22.28
CA VAL A 110 -6.44 -3.60 22.47
C VAL A 110 -7.06 -4.29 23.69
N ASN A 111 -7.47 -3.49 24.67
CA ASN A 111 -8.11 -3.94 25.90
C ASN A 111 -9.59 -3.54 25.90
N GLY A 112 -10.42 -4.32 26.58
CA GLY A 112 -11.86 -4.06 26.72
C GLY A 112 -12.67 -4.63 25.56
N SER A 113 -13.30 -3.79 24.77
CA SER A 113 -14.14 -4.26 23.67
C SER A 113 -13.35 -4.99 22.57
N ARG A 114 -13.78 -6.21 22.24
CA ARG A 114 -13.24 -7.02 21.13
C ARG A 114 -13.33 -6.34 19.75
N TRP A 115 -14.09 -5.27 19.64
CA TRP A 115 -14.33 -4.49 18.43
C TRP A 115 -13.42 -3.28 18.28
N GLY A 116 -12.56 -2.99 19.26
CA GLY A 116 -11.59 -1.92 19.17
C GLY A 116 -10.57 -2.18 18.04
N ARG A 117 -10.18 -1.13 17.32
CA ARG A 117 -9.21 -1.20 16.23
C ARG A 117 -8.29 0.02 16.28
N ILE A 118 -7.03 -0.20 15.94
CA ILE A 118 -6.01 0.84 15.78
C ILE A 118 -5.37 0.66 14.40
N SER A 119 -5.19 1.75 13.68
CA SER A 119 -4.38 1.81 12.47
C SER A 119 -3.03 2.47 12.73
N PHE A 120 -2.04 2.13 11.92
CA PHE A 120 -0.65 2.58 11.99
C PHE A 120 -0.29 3.31 10.70
N SER A 121 0.45 4.41 10.80
CA SER A 121 1.00 5.11 9.64
C SER A 121 2.39 5.69 9.98
N PRO A 122 3.47 5.30 9.26
CA PRO A 122 3.48 4.28 8.21
C PRO A 122 3.18 2.87 8.75
N GLU A 123 2.63 2.01 7.90
CA GLU A 123 2.60 0.57 8.17
C GLU A 123 4.00 -0.02 8.01
N ALA A 124 4.35 -1.02 8.80
CA ALA A 124 5.61 -1.73 8.69
C ALA A 124 5.43 -3.22 8.94
N GLU A 125 6.31 -4.02 8.34
CA GLU A 125 6.33 -5.46 8.51
C GLU A 125 6.53 -5.82 10.00
N ASP A 126 5.63 -6.63 10.55
CA ASP A 126 5.61 -7.05 11.95
C ASP A 126 5.72 -5.90 12.97
N ASN A 127 5.39 -4.67 12.55
CA ASN A 127 5.51 -3.44 13.34
C ASN A 127 6.95 -3.14 13.82
N PHE A 128 7.96 -3.51 13.03
CA PHE A 128 9.32 -3.08 13.24
C PHE A 128 9.59 -1.78 12.49
N TYR A 129 10.20 -0.82 13.15
CA TYR A 129 10.50 0.51 12.62
C TYR A 129 11.94 0.91 12.87
N PRO A 130 12.61 1.60 11.94
CA PRO A 130 13.89 2.23 12.18
C PRO A 130 13.84 3.20 13.37
N GLU A 131 14.96 3.28 14.10
CA GLU A 131 15.14 4.29 15.14
C GLU A 131 14.86 5.70 14.60
N GLY A 132 14.14 6.51 15.39
CA GLY A 132 13.74 7.86 15.00
C GLY A 132 12.46 7.95 14.20
N THR A 133 11.90 6.82 13.68
CA THR A 133 10.62 6.83 12.94
C THR A 133 9.51 7.40 13.82
N ILE A 134 8.69 8.27 13.23
CA ILE A 134 7.47 8.78 13.87
C ILE A 134 6.29 7.98 13.31
N VAL A 135 5.63 7.21 14.18
CA VAL A 135 4.44 6.41 13.83
C VAL A 135 3.19 7.10 14.36
N THR A 136 2.23 7.34 13.48
CA THR A 136 0.91 7.82 13.86
C THR A 136 0.00 6.63 14.16
N LEU A 137 -0.56 6.61 15.36
CA LEU A 137 -1.59 5.67 15.79
C LEU A 137 -2.95 6.36 15.71
N SER A 138 -3.90 5.73 15.05
CA SER A 138 -5.26 6.27 14.93
C SER A 138 -6.29 5.25 15.37
N VAL A 139 -7.18 5.67 16.27
CA VAL A 139 -8.36 4.88 16.63
C VAL A 139 -9.28 4.81 15.45
N VAL A 140 -9.62 3.61 15.01
CA VAL A 140 -10.64 3.39 13.98
C VAL A 140 -12.00 3.48 14.65
N ASP A 141 -12.77 4.51 14.31
CA ASP A 141 -14.11 4.70 14.85
C ASP A 141 -15.03 3.53 14.48
N ASN A 142 -15.77 3.08 15.47
CA ASN A 142 -16.68 1.96 15.37
C ASN A 142 -17.96 2.28 16.15
N PRO A 143 -19.16 1.99 15.60
CA PRO A 143 -20.41 2.37 16.21
C PRO A 143 -20.67 1.72 17.57
N VAL A 144 -20.01 0.59 17.84
CA VAL A 144 -20.24 -0.22 19.06
C VAL A 144 -19.15 -0.08 20.12
N THR A 145 -18.16 0.80 19.90
CA THR A 145 -17.08 1.03 20.86
C THR A 145 -17.00 2.49 21.29
N ILE A 146 -16.44 2.71 22.47
CA ILE A 146 -16.02 4.01 22.98
C ILE A 146 -14.53 3.89 23.30
N PHE A 147 -13.70 4.74 22.70
CA PHE A 147 -12.30 4.80 23.07
C PHE A 147 -12.16 5.45 24.45
N GLY A 148 -11.56 4.72 25.40
CA GLY A 148 -11.37 5.15 26.77
C GLY A 148 -9.98 5.76 27.05
N GLY A 149 -9.05 5.69 26.06
CA GLY A 149 -7.71 6.24 26.20
C GLY A 149 -6.60 5.19 26.06
N TRP A 150 -5.38 5.67 26.05
CA TRP A 150 -4.16 4.86 25.98
C TRP A 150 -3.64 4.51 27.38
N SER A 151 -2.85 3.45 27.48
CA SER A 151 -2.27 2.98 28.75
C SER A 151 -1.34 3.98 29.46
N ASP A 152 -0.79 4.94 28.72
CA ASP A 152 0.02 6.03 29.25
C ASP A 152 -0.77 7.29 29.65
N GLY A 153 -2.10 7.19 29.67
CA GLY A 153 -3.02 8.25 30.11
C GLY A 153 -3.40 9.26 29.02
N GLN A 154 -2.91 9.14 27.78
CA GLN A 154 -3.37 9.99 26.69
C GLN A 154 -4.76 9.59 26.23
N THR A 155 -5.57 10.58 25.81
CA THR A 155 -6.98 10.37 25.44
C THR A 155 -7.29 10.72 23.99
N GLU A 156 -6.32 11.29 23.27
CA GLU A 156 -6.51 11.65 21.87
C GLU A 156 -6.62 10.39 21.00
N LYS A 157 -7.62 10.37 20.10
CA LYS A 157 -7.84 9.27 19.16
C LYS A 157 -6.71 9.12 18.13
N VAL A 158 -6.03 10.21 17.85
CA VAL A 158 -4.87 10.23 16.94
C VAL A 158 -3.67 10.74 17.72
N ARG A 159 -2.60 9.96 17.70
CA ARG A 159 -1.35 10.32 18.39
C ARG A 159 -0.14 9.88 17.57
N THR A 160 1.00 10.49 17.85
CA THR A 160 2.29 10.08 17.30
C THR A 160 3.15 9.42 18.36
N VAL A 161 3.95 8.45 17.94
CA VAL A 161 4.95 7.77 18.77
C VAL A 161 6.28 7.85 18.03
N GLN A 162 7.30 8.45 18.64
CA GLN A 162 8.66 8.42 18.12
C GLN A 162 9.34 7.14 18.59
N ILE A 163 9.87 6.38 17.67
CA ILE A 163 10.53 5.10 17.94
C ILE A 163 11.99 5.35 18.35
N THR A 164 12.28 5.24 19.63
CA THR A 164 13.65 5.36 20.21
C THR A 164 14.08 4.10 20.94
N GLY A 165 13.24 3.05 20.89
CA GLY A 165 13.38 1.76 21.54
C GLY A 165 12.13 0.94 21.28
N ASN A 166 12.07 -0.28 21.82
CA ASN A 166 10.84 -1.05 21.81
C ASN A 166 9.75 -0.33 22.61
N VAL A 167 8.56 -0.20 22.02
CA VAL A 167 7.42 0.50 22.63
C VAL A 167 6.27 -0.49 22.81
N GLU A 168 5.69 -0.48 24.01
CA GLU A 168 4.47 -1.24 24.31
C GLU A 168 3.39 -0.28 24.80
N LEU A 169 2.24 -0.32 24.15
CA LEU A 169 1.07 0.49 24.47
C LEU A 169 -0.18 -0.38 24.51
N SER A 170 -1.19 0.06 25.24
CA SER A 170 -2.53 -0.50 25.15
C SER A 170 -3.52 0.61 24.84
N ALA A 171 -4.47 0.30 23.96
CA ALA A 171 -5.64 1.12 23.68
C ALA A 171 -6.85 0.52 24.43
N ASN A 172 -7.49 1.28 25.29
CA ASN A 172 -8.64 0.81 26.07
C ASN A 172 -9.91 1.21 25.38
N PHE A 173 -10.82 0.25 25.27
CA PHE A 173 -12.12 0.45 24.65
C PHE A 173 -13.24 -0.09 25.55
N ASP A 174 -14.24 0.73 25.77
CA ASP A 174 -15.50 0.29 26.33
C ASP A 174 -16.46 -0.13 25.22
N GLN A 175 -17.29 -1.11 25.49
CA GLN A 175 -18.34 -1.52 24.58
C GLN A 175 -19.60 -0.72 24.88
N LYS A 176 -20.21 -0.13 23.85
CA LYS A 176 -21.55 0.45 23.97
C LYS A 176 -22.59 -0.65 24.14
N ASP A 177 -23.65 -0.34 24.80
CA ASP A 177 -24.82 -1.20 24.81
C ASP A 177 -25.44 -1.25 23.40
N PHE A 178 -25.46 -2.45 22.81
CA PHE A 178 -26.09 -2.68 21.52
C PHE A 178 -26.61 -4.12 21.43
N ILE A 179 -27.56 -4.34 20.56
CA ILE A 179 -28.09 -5.69 20.28
C ILE A 179 -27.34 -6.26 19.07
N VAL A 180 -27.32 -5.52 17.98
CA VAL A 180 -26.77 -5.92 16.70
C VAL A 180 -26.43 -4.70 15.86
N GLY A 181 -25.42 -4.81 15.00
CA GLY A 181 -25.03 -3.72 14.11
C GLY A 181 -24.25 -4.19 12.87
N TRP A 182 -24.25 -3.37 11.84
CA TRP A 182 -23.51 -3.55 10.60
C TRP A 182 -22.72 -2.27 10.30
N ASP A 183 -21.43 -2.37 10.02
CA ASP A 183 -20.61 -1.22 9.66
C ASP A 183 -19.99 -1.30 8.25
N PHE A 184 -19.87 -2.46 7.67
CA PHE A 184 -19.33 -2.68 6.32
C PHE A 184 -17.86 -2.24 6.10
N ASN A 185 -17.13 -1.88 7.14
CA ASN A 185 -15.76 -1.38 7.04
C ASN A 185 -14.75 -2.43 6.56
N ASP A 186 -15.02 -3.70 6.87
CA ASP A 186 -14.11 -4.82 6.58
C ASP A 186 -14.41 -5.52 5.23
N ALA A 187 -15.26 -4.97 4.40
CA ALA A 187 -15.58 -5.59 3.12
C ALA A 187 -14.49 -5.33 2.09
N ALA A 188 -13.60 -6.29 1.92
CA ALA A 188 -12.45 -6.20 1.03
C ALA A 188 -12.78 -6.19 -0.47
N SER A 189 -14.02 -6.48 -0.88
CA SER A 189 -14.44 -6.53 -2.27
C SER A 189 -15.94 -6.33 -2.45
N ALA A 190 -16.34 -5.85 -3.64
CA ALA A 190 -17.73 -5.79 -4.05
C ALA A 190 -18.28 -7.20 -4.28
N GLU A 191 -18.92 -7.77 -3.29
CA GLU A 191 -19.55 -9.08 -3.41
C GLU A 191 -21.07 -8.96 -3.57
N LYS A 192 -21.63 -9.75 -4.48
CA LYS A 192 -23.09 -9.89 -4.61
C LYS A 192 -23.57 -10.90 -3.59
N ARG A 193 -24.31 -10.45 -2.58
CA ARG A 193 -24.89 -11.32 -1.56
C ARG A 193 -26.38 -11.07 -1.42
N LYS A 194 -27.10 -12.10 -0.99
CA LYS A 194 -28.52 -11.97 -0.60
C LYS A 194 -28.67 -11.53 0.84
N GLU A 195 -27.76 -11.97 1.69
CA GLU A 195 -27.80 -11.79 3.14
C GLU A 195 -26.39 -11.51 3.67
N ILE A 196 -26.30 -10.62 4.63
CA ILE A 196 -25.06 -10.33 5.36
C ILE A 196 -25.34 -10.55 6.84
N PRO A 197 -24.61 -11.48 7.48
CA PRO A 197 -24.62 -11.61 8.94
C PRO A 197 -24.12 -10.32 9.58
N ALA A 198 -24.67 -9.95 10.73
CA ALA A 198 -24.17 -8.82 11.49
C ALA A 198 -22.75 -9.09 11.99
N PRO A 199 -21.76 -8.25 11.67
CA PRO A 199 -20.42 -8.37 12.25
C PRO A 199 -20.40 -8.05 13.74
N PHE A 200 -21.35 -7.24 14.21
CA PHE A 200 -21.48 -6.85 15.62
C PHE A 200 -22.76 -7.42 16.22
N TYR A 201 -22.63 -8.10 17.32
CA TYR A 201 -23.76 -8.61 18.11
C TYR A 201 -23.38 -8.70 19.59
N SER A 202 -24.32 -8.41 20.49
CA SER A 202 -24.08 -8.46 21.93
C SER A 202 -23.92 -9.89 22.44
N GLU A 203 -24.74 -10.80 21.92
CA GLU A 203 -24.73 -12.22 22.26
C GLU A 203 -24.76 -13.08 20.99
N SER A 204 -24.16 -14.27 21.02
CA SER A 204 -24.10 -15.19 19.87
C SER A 204 -25.49 -15.61 19.36
N THR A 205 -26.49 -15.55 20.21
CA THR A 205 -27.91 -15.84 19.88
C THR A 205 -28.61 -14.67 19.18
N ASN A 206 -28.00 -13.49 19.16
CA ASN A 206 -28.53 -12.26 18.57
C ASN A 206 -27.91 -11.91 17.24
N GLN A 207 -27.28 -12.87 16.56
CA GLN A 207 -26.78 -12.67 15.21
C GLN A 207 -27.91 -12.26 14.29
N GLY A 208 -27.83 -11.03 13.77
CA GLY A 208 -28.80 -10.50 12.84
C GLY A 208 -28.41 -10.78 11.39
N LEU A 209 -29.38 -10.74 10.51
CA LEU A 209 -29.20 -10.80 9.06
C LEU A 209 -29.69 -9.51 8.43
N LEU A 210 -28.91 -8.95 7.53
CA LEU A 210 -29.33 -7.86 6.66
C LEU A 210 -29.56 -8.41 5.25
N SER A 211 -30.76 -8.22 4.74
CA SER A 211 -31.19 -8.74 3.45
C SER A 211 -31.81 -7.64 2.60
N ALA A 212 -31.78 -7.80 1.29
CA ALA A 212 -32.46 -6.89 0.37
C ALA A 212 -33.61 -7.61 -0.34
N TYR A 213 -34.73 -6.91 -0.48
CA TYR A 213 -35.97 -7.44 -1.05
C TYR A 213 -36.57 -6.53 -2.11
N GLU A 214 -37.28 -7.12 -3.03
CA GLU A 214 -38.21 -6.43 -3.94
C GLU A 214 -39.58 -6.24 -3.28
N PRO A 215 -40.46 -5.38 -3.86
CA PRO A 215 -41.82 -5.17 -3.34
C PRO A 215 -42.65 -6.45 -3.29
N THR A 216 -42.34 -7.43 -4.09
CA THR A 216 -42.97 -8.77 -4.11
C THR A 216 -42.57 -9.66 -2.93
N GLY A 217 -41.61 -9.21 -2.10
CA GLY A 217 -41.01 -10.01 -1.02
C GLY A 217 -39.93 -10.99 -1.47
N ALA A 218 -39.58 -11.02 -2.76
CA ALA A 218 -38.48 -11.85 -3.23
C ALA A 218 -37.13 -11.26 -2.82
N SER A 219 -36.22 -12.09 -2.29
CA SER A 219 -34.87 -11.66 -1.95
C SER A 219 -34.06 -11.40 -3.22
N VAL A 220 -33.23 -10.36 -3.21
CA VAL A 220 -32.39 -9.97 -4.32
C VAL A 220 -30.92 -9.92 -3.93
N ASN A 221 -30.04 -10.21 -4.88
CA ASN A 221 -28.62 -9.99 -4.67
C ASN A 221 -28.33 -8.48 -4.68
N TRP A 222 -27.49 -8.05 -3.78
CA TRP A 222 -27.04 -6.67 -3.71
C TRP A 222 -25.51 -6.59 -3.58
N LEU A 223 -24.98 -5.46 -4.01
CA LEU A 223 -23.55 -5.19 -3.95
C LEU A 223 -23.30 -4.22 -2.80
N TYR A 224 -22.27 -4.49 -2.02
CA TYR A 224 -21.74 -3.51 -1.10
C TYR A 224 -20.26 -3.22 -1.43
N HIS A 225 -19.88 -1.97 -1.28
CA HIS A 225 -18.52 -1.50 -1.46
C HIS A 225 -18.07 -0.87 -0.15
N ALA A 226 -17.00 -1.41 0.44
CA ALA A 226 -16.45 -0.86 1.67
C ALA A 226 -15.38 0.20 1.41
N ALA A 227 -14.69 0.14 0.28
CA ALA A 227 -13.39 0.77 0.14
C ALA A 227 -13.35 2.13 -0.58
N GLU A 228 -14.44 2.62 -1.17
CA GLU A 228 -14.33 3.78 -2.08
C GLU A 228 -14.61 5.15 -1.45
N TYR A 229 -15.04 5.22 -0.18
CA TYR A 229 -15.39 6.50 0.44
C TYR A 229 -14.91 6.59 1.89
N THR A 230 -14.16 7.65 2.18
CA THR A 230 -13.79 8.03 3.55
C THR A 230 -14.67 9.20 4.03
N PRO A 231 -15.32 9.13 5.20
CA PRO A 231 -15.39 7.97 6.09
C PRO A 231 -16.16 6.81 5.45
N ALA A 232 -15.78 5.58 5.82
CA ALA A 232 -16.33 4.36 5.25
C ALA A 232 -17.85 4.32 5.39
N HIS A 233 -18.53 4.57 4.29
CA HIS A 233 -19.96 4.44 4.18
C HIS A 233 -20.25 3.15 3.42
N ALA A 234 -21.08 2.31 4.00
CA ALA A 234 -21.65 1.20 3.27
C ALA A 234 -22.50 1.73 2.12
N ASN A 235 -21.97 1.68 0.94
CA ASN A 235 -22.76 1.86 -0.26
C ASN A 235 -23.37 0.52 -0.66
N ALA A 236 -24.46 0.16 -0.01
CA ALA A 236 -25.33 -0.89 -0.53
C ALA A 236 -26.00 -0.36 -1.81
N ARG A 237 -25.34 -0.53 -2.97
CA ARG A 237 -25.94 -0.24 -4.25
C ARG A 237 -26.80 -1.42 -4.69
N LEU A 238 -28.10 -1.27 -4.59
CA LEU A 238 -29.01 -2.08 -5.40
C LEU A 238 -28.85 -1.66 -6.87
N TRP A 239 -28.07 -2.41 -7.63
CA TRP A 239 -28.01 -2.25 -9.07
C TRP A 239 -29.34 -2.72 -9.66
N THR A 240 -30.15 -1.78 -10.07
CA THR A 240 -31.34 -2.05 -10.85
C THR A 240 -31.34 -1.11 -12.04
N THR A 241 -31.60 -1.67 -13.20
CA THR A 241 -31.88 -0.90 -14.41
C THR A 241 -33.31 -0.35 -14.42
N ASP A 242 -34.12 -0.76 -13.44
CA ASP A 242 -35.49 -0.34 -13.27
C ASP A 242 -35.68 0.44 -11.96
N PHE A 243 -35.73 1.77 -12.07
CA PHE A 243 -35.99 2.67 -10.94
C PHE A 243 -37.43 2.65 -10.44
N SER A 244 -38.32 1.88 -11.06
CA SER A 244 -39.72 1.77 -10.68
C SER A 244 -39.96 0.81 -9.54
N SER A 245 -39.02 -0.08 -9.22
CA SER A 245 -39.16 -1.07 -8.15
C SER A 245 -38.73 -0.51 -6.80
N ARG A 246 -39.67 -0.45 -5.86
CA ARG A 246 -39.40 -0.08 -4.46
C ARG A 246 -38.71 -1.21 -3.75
N ARG A 247 -37.39 -1.27 -3.81
CA ARG A 247 -36.58 -2.23 -3.08
C ARG A 247 -36.29 -1.71 -1.67
N TYR A 248 -36.15 -2.62 -0.72
CA TYR A 248 -35.86 -2.28 0.66
C TYR A 248 -34.84 -3.22 1.28
N PHE A 249 -34.13 -2.73 2.28
CA PHE A 249 -33.32 -3.54 3.15
C PHE A 249 -34.12 -3.94 4.38
N GLN A 250 -33.95 -5.17 4.82
CA GLN A 250 -34.54 -5.70 6.04
C GLN A 250 -33.45 -6.21 6.96
N ALA A 251 -33.33 -5.63 8.15
CA ALA A 251 -32.55 -6.15 9.23
C ALA A 251 -33.45 -7.04 10.12
N GLN A 252 -33.03 -8.28 10.34
CA GLN A 252 -33.75 -9.24 11.18
C GLN A 252 -32.84 -9.67 12.33
N PHE A 253 -33.30 -9.46 13.58
CA PHE A 253 -32.57 -9.82 14.78
C PHE A 253 -33.54 -10.01 15.96
N SER A 254 -33.07 -10.70 17.02
CA SER A 254 -33.87 -10.91 18.23
C SER A 254 -33.77 -9.71 19.17
N THR A 255 -34.92 -9.27 19.68
CA THR A 255 -35.01 -8.22 20.70
C THR A 255 -35.38 -8.77 22.08
N LYS A 256 -35.37 -10.10 22.25
CA LYS A 256 -35.75 -10.75 23.49
C LYS A 256 -34.83 -10.34 24.64
N GLY A 257 -35.40 -9.83 25.71
CA GLY A 257 -34.66 -9.36 26.89
C GLY A 257 -34.25 -7.88 26.86
N TYR A 258 -34.58 -7.16 25.79
CA TYR A 258 -34.27 -5.74 25.64
C TYR A 258 -35.51 -4.88 25.66
N THR A 259 -35.41 -3.67 26.24
CA THR A 259 -36.45 -2.63 26.28
C THR A 259 -35.86 -1.32 25.79
N ASN A 260 -36.70 -0.38 25.35
CA ASN A 260 -36.27 0.93 24.85
C ASN A 260 -35.25 0.84 23.71
N ILE A 261 -35.56 0.01 22.71
CA ILE A 261 -34.68 -0.24 21.58
C ILE A 261 -34.65 0.98 20.68
N GLU A 262 -33.44 1.49 20.43
CA GLU A 262 -33.18 2.54 19.45
C GLU A 262 -32.57 1.91 18.19
N VAL A 263 -33.05 2.32 17.01
CA VAL A 263 -32.48 1.94 15.72
C VAL A 263 -31.89 3.18 15.08
N THR A 264 -30.57 3.15 14.87
CA THR A 264 -29.89 4.22 14.16
C THR A 264 -29.41 3.71 12.80
N SER A 265 -29.57 4.52 11.76
CA SER A 265 -29.02 4.22 10.44
C SER A 265 -28.50 5.49 9.80
N LEU A 266 -27.33 5.40 9.17
CA LEU A 266 -26.79 6.44 8.31
C LEU A 266 -27.07 6.03 6.86
N MET A 267 -27.93 6.79 6.18
CA MET A 267 -28.26 6.55 4.78
C MET A 267 -27.78 7.73 3.94
N SER A 268 -27.06 7.46 2.88
CA SER A 268 -26.74 8.45 1.86
C SER A 268 -27.28 7.99 0.51
N GLY A 269 -27.87 8.87 -0.25
CA GLY A 269 -28.39 8.59 -1.59
C GLY A 269 -28.28 9.81 -2.50
N SER A 270 -28.07 9.58 -3.77
CA SER A 270 -28.03 10.66 -4.77
C SER A 270 -29.40 11.27 -5.06
N TYR A 271 -30.49 10.68 -4.55
CA TYR A 271 -31.86 11.17 -4.67
C TYR A 271 -32.65 10.89 -3.40
N GLN A 272 -33.14 11.97 -2.77
CA GLN A 272 -34.10 12.08 -1.66
C GLN A 272 -34.11 10.95 -0.63
N VAL A 273 -33.59 11.27 0.54
CA VAL A 273 -33.69 10.42 1.74
C VAL A 273 -35.06 10.64 2.40
N TYR A 274 -35.86 9.59 2.49
CA TYR A 274 -37.01 9.56 3.39
C TYR A 274 -36.65 8.72 4.62
N SER A 275 -36.29 9.36 5.70
CA SER A 275 -36.23 8.68 6.98
C SER A 275 -37.59 8.87 7.70
N LYS A 276 -38.36 7.80 7.89
CA LYS A 276 -39.36 7.72 8.91
C LYS A 276 -39.04 6.55 9.81
N GLN A 277 -38.60 6.86 10.99
CA GLN A 277 -38.53 5.89 12.08
C GLN A 277 -39.59 6.22 13.09
N LYS A 278 -40.49 5.29 13.35
CA LYS A 278 -41.24 5.13 14.58
C LYS A 278 -41.42 3.65 14.81
N MET A 279 -40.78 3.15 15.83
CA MET A 279 -41.25 1.97 16.53
C MET A 279 -41.93 2.39 17.82
#